data_c95b173a7c284383afac3569ec12a6bd
#
_entry.id   c95b173a7c284383afac3569ec12a6bd
#
_cell.length_a   1.000
_cell.length_b   1.000
_cell.length_c   1.000
_cell.angle_alpha   90.00
_cell.angle_beta   90.00
_cell.angle_gamma   90.00
#
_symmetry.space_group_name_H-M   'P 1'
#
loop_
_entity.id
_entity.type
_entity.pdbx_description
1 polymer ?
#
loop_
_entity_poly.entity_id
_entity_poly.type
_entity_poly.pdbx_seq_one_letter_code
_entity_poly.pdbx_strand_id
1 'polypeptide(L)'
;MIEPLFLKNDYQEEKLKYAVIAARFDGKWIFCRHKDRTTWEIPGGHIEPGEAPLDAAKRELYEETGATDADIHIVGGYRLYDDGLLCFAEVNALESIPADSEIAEICLCETIPDDLTYGIVHQKLFHWVQGWLNFQSGAGELWDIYDENRVKTGRTHRRGDYLTQGDYHLVVHVWLLNRSGQFLLTKRSPNKGFPNMWECTGGSALAGDDSLTAAVREVREETGLTLDPKRGEVVLTYRGTDYITDVWLFRQDFNLSDVQLLEGETCDVMYASVEELLQLRSDGLLVPFSYLDELLASL
;
A
#
# COMPACT_ATOMS: atom_id res chain seq x y z
N MET A 1 17.88 -1.91 6.23
CA MET A 1 17.10 -3.19 6.21
C MET A 1 16.87 -3.50 4.74
N ILE A 2 17.13 -4.73 4.29
CA ILE A 2 16.93 -5.08 2.88
C ILE A 2 15.43 -5.32 2.67
N GLU A 3 14.88 -4.71 1.63
CA GLU A 3 13.48 -4.85 1.26
C GLU A 3 13.34 -5.81 0.08
N PRO A 4 12.29 -6.63 0.03
CA PRO A 4 12.07 -7.52 -1.10
C PRO A 4 11.72 -6.73 -2.37
N LEU A 5 12.21 -7.22 -3.51
CA LEU A 5 11.88 -6.73 -4.85
C LEU A 5 10.84 -7.66 -5.48
N PHE A 6 9.73 -7.13 -5.96
CA PHE A 6 8.73 -7.92 -6.68
C PHE A 6 9.15 -8.12 -8.14
N LEU A 7 9.19 -9.37 -8.58
CA LEU A 7 9.61 -9.75 -9.93
C LEU A 7 8.42 -10.01 -10.87
N LYS A 8 7.21 -10.05 -10.33
CA LYS A 8 5.98 -10.43 -11.07
C LYS A 8 6.20 -11.76 -11.82
N ASN A 9 6.19 -11.74 -13.14
CA ASN A 9 6.43 -12.92 -14.00
C ASN A 9 7.88 -12.98 -14.54
N ASP A 10 8.76 -12.04 -14.15
CA ASP A 10 10.16 -11.99 -14.58
C ASP A 10 11.06 -12.75 -13.59
N TYR A 11 10.81 -14.04 -13.43
CA TYR A 11 11.61 -14.95 -12.62
C TYR A 11 11.87 -16.27 -13.38
N GLN A 12 12.88 -17.01 -12.95
CA GLN A 12 13.24 -18.32 -13.49
C GLN A 12 12.94 -19.38 -12.43
N GLU A 13 12.08 -20.34 -12.71
CA GLU A 13 11.63 -21.32 -11.73
C GLU A 13 12.79 -22.10 -11.09
N GLU A 14 13.84 -22.39 -11.85
CA GLU A 14 15.03 -23.09 -11.37
C GLU A 14 15.88 -22.30 -10.36
N LYS A 15 15.62 -21.00 -10.23
CA LYS A 15 16.28 -20.12 -9.24
C LYS A 15 15.48 -19.92 -7.97
N LEU A 16 14.22 -20.30 -7.99
CA LEU A 16 13.36 -20.18 -6.81
C LEU A 16 13.85 -21.09 -5.68
N LYS A 17 13.97 -20.55 -4.48
CA LYS A 17 14.40 -21.24 -3.27
C LYS A 17 13.29 -21.40 -2.25
N TYR A 18 12.30 -20.53 -2.30
CA TYR A 18 11.23 -20.44 -1.32
C TYR A 18 9.87 -20.40 -2.01
N ALA A 19 8.85 -20.96 -1.36
CA ALA A 19 7.44 -20.70 -1.66
C ALA A 19 6.79 -20.09 -0.42
N VAL A 20 6.13 -18.95 -0.57
CA VAL A 20 5.41 -18.23 0.51
C VAL A 20 3.96 -18.08 0.09
N ILE A 21 3.03 -18.42 0.97
CA ILE A 21 1.62 -18.52 0.66
C ILE A 21 0.79 -17.67 1.61
N ALA A 22 0.32 -16.50 1.17
CA ALA A 22 -0.70 -15.79 1.91
C ALA A 22 -2.04 -16.52 1.76
N ALA A 23 -2.45 -17.20 2.81
CA ALA A 23 -3.62 -18.07 2.80
C ALA A 23 -4.80 -17.43 3.52
N ARG A 24 -6.03 -17.72 3.06
CA ARG A 24 -7.27 -17.24 3.66
C ARG A 24 -8.25 -18.39 3.82
N PHE A 25 -8.92 -18.45 4.98
CA PHE A 25 -9.97 -19.41 5.28
C PHE A 25 -11.16 -18.68 5.89
N ASP A 26 -12.36 -18.87 5.36
CA ASP A 26 -13.60 -18.22 5.77
C ASP A 26 -13.44 -16.68 5.88
N GLY A 27 -12.80 -16.09 4.87
CA GLY A 27 -12.54 -14.65 4.76
C GLY A 27 -11.42 -14.10 5.66
N LYS A 28 -10.80 -14.93 6.53
CA LYS A 28 -9.74 -14.53 7.48
C LYS A 28 -8.38 -15.04 7.03
N TRP A 29 -7.36 -14.21 7.23
CA TRP A 29 -5.99 -14.56 6.90
C TRP A 29 -5.41 -15.57 7.89
N ILE A 30 -4.71 -16.57 7.38
CA ILE A 30 -4.01 -17.57 8.17
C ILE A 30 -2.56 -17.11 8.37
N PHE A 31 -2.14 -17.04 9.63
CA PHE A 31 -0.74 -16.90 10.01
C PHE A 31 -0.35 -18.06 10.90
N CYS A 32 0.89 -18.53 10.78
CA CYS A 32 1.44 -19.62 11.58
C CYS A 32 2.50 -19.07 12.56
N ARG A 33 2.70 -19.79 13.67
CA ARG A 33 3.72 -19.47 14.65
C ARG A 33 4.57 -20.70 14.94
N HIS A 34 5.85 -20.63 14.60
CA HIS A 34 6.82 -21.68 14.88
C HIS A 34 6.94 -21.95 16.39
N LYS A 35 7.20 -23.21 16.79
CA LYS A 35 7.33 -23.63 18.21
C LYS A 35 8.40 -22.86 18.98
N ASP A 36 9.47 -22.43 18.30
CA ASP A 36 10.60 -21.70 18.88
C ASP A 36 10.46 -20.17 18.80
N ARG A 37 9.32 -19.66 18.34
CA ARG A 37 9.09 -18.23 18.11
C ARG A 37 7.85 -17.74 18.86
N THR A 38 7.81 -16.42 19.10
CA THR A 38 6.66 -15.73 19.69
C THR A 38 5.92 -14.84 18.69
N THR A 39 6.42 -14.77 17.45
CA THR A 39 5.97 -13.91 16.38
C THR A 39 5.30 -14.70 15.26
N TRP A 40 4.43 -14.04 14.49
CA TRP A 40 3.65 -14.64 13.41
C TRP A 40 4.38 -14.60 12.07
N GLU A 41 4.06 -15.55 11.21
CA GLU A 41 4.62 -15.71 9.88
C GLU A 41 3.52 -15.98 8.85
N ILE A 42 3.75 -15.55 7.61
CA ILE A 42 3.00 -16.05 6.47
C ILE A 42 3.50 -17.47 6.19
N PRO A 43 2.63 -18.47 6.01
CA PRO A 43 3.03 -19.85 5.69
C PRO A 43 4.00 -19.91 4.51
N GLY A 44 5.04 -20.76 4.63
CA GLY A 44 5.98 -20.98 3.54
C GLY A 44 7.33 -21.51 3.98
N GLY A 45 8.04 -22.11 3.05
CA GLY A 45 9.34 -22.71 3.29
C GLY A 45 10.16 -22.95 2.02
N HIS A 46 11.15 -23.84 2.12
CA HIS A 46 12.06 -24.11 1.03
C HIS A 46 11.42 -25.02 -0.05
N ILE A 47 11.75 -24.72 -1.30
CA ILE A 47 11.47 -25.64 -2.41
C ILE A 47 12.52 -26.72 -2.40
N GLU A 48 12.10 -27.98 -2.29
CA GLU A 48 13.00 -29.15 -2.25
C GLU A 48 13.65 -29.43 -3.63
N PRO A 49 14.82 -30.10 -3.65
CA PRO A 49 15.47 -30.46 -4.91
C PRO A 49 14.58 -31.34 -5.81
N GLY A 50 14.22 -30.83 -6.99
CA GLY A 50 13.36 -31.49 -7.95
C GLY A 50 11.86 -31.33 -7.71
N GLU A 51 11.46 -30.58 -6.70
CA GLU A 51 10.07 -30.22 -6.43
C GLU A 51 9.65 -29.03 -7.31
N ALA A 52 8.43 -29.09 -7.85
CA ALA A 52 7.87 -27.93 -8.55
C ALA A 52 7.47 -26.83 -7.53
N PRO A 53 7.67 -25.54 -7.84
CA PRO A 53 7.40 -24.46 -6.89
C PRO A 53 5.96 -24.44 -6.34
N LEU A 54 4.98 -24.80 -7.17
CA LEU A 54 3.59 -24.87 -6.74
C LEU A 54 3.30 -26.10 -5.85
N ASP A 55 4.02 -27.19 -6.04
CA ASP A 55 3.90 -28.38 -5.17
C ASP A 55 4.52 -28.10 -3.80
N ALA A 56 5.67 -27.37 -3.76
CA ALA A 56 6.23 -26.86 -2.52
C ALA A 56 5.21 -25.95 -1.78
N ALA A 57 4.57 -25.04 -2.49
CA ALA A 57 3.55 -24.17 -1.90
C ALA A 57 2.40 -24.98 -1.27
N LYS A 58 1.93 -26.03 -1.92
CA LYS A 58 0.89 -26.92 -1.37
C LYS A 58 1.35 -27.69 -0.14
N ARG A 59 2.57 -28.26 -0.20
CA ARG A 59 3.17 -29.01 0.90
C ARG A 59 3.34 -28.11 2.13
N GLU A 60 3.99 -26.97 1.97
CA GLU A 60 4.21 -26.01 3.07
C GLU A 60 2.90 -25.51 3.67
N LEU A 61 1.91 -25.19 2.83
CA LEU A 61 0.60 -24.77 3.31
C LEU A 61 -0.05 -25.86 4.18
N TYR A 62 0.00 -27.14 3.77
CA TYR A 62 -0.52 -28.25 4.56
C TYR A 62 0.28 -28.45 5.85
N GLU A 63 1.62 -28.51 5.78
CA GLU A 63 2.50 -28.77 6.92
C GLU A 63 2.40 -27.71 7.99
N GLU A 64 2.22 -26.45 7.61
CA GLU A 64 2.21 -25.33 8.54
C GLU A 64 0.80 -24.91 9.01
N THR A 65 -0.26 -25.27 8.28
CA THR A 65 -1.61 -24.82 8.62
C THR A 65 -2.63 -25.95 8.79
N GLY A 66 -2.37 -27.13 8.26
CA GLY A 66 -3.37 -28.21 8.18
C GLY A 66 -4.40 -28.03 7.06
N ALA A 67 -4.15 -27.15 6.08
CA ALA A 67 -5.03 -26.97 4.93
C ALA A 67 -4.97 -28.20 4.01
N THR A 68 -6.09 -28.93 3.90
CA THR A 68 -6.19 -30.17 3.09
C THR A 68 -6.79 -29.94 1.71
N ASP A 69 -7.47 -28.80 1.50
CA ASP A 69 -8.02 -28.39 0.21
C ASP A 69 -7.91 -26.86 0.08
N ALA A 70 -7.30 -26.40 -1.02
CA ALA A 70 -7.10 -24.99 -1.29
C ALA A 70 -6.94 -24.70 -2.78
N ASP A 71 -7.51 -23.58 -3.22
CA ASP A 71 -7.27 -23.00 -4.54
C ASP A 71 -6.04 -22.09 -4.46
N ILE A 72 -4.90 -22.55 -5.00
CA ILE A 72 -3.63 -21.83 -4.95
C ILE A 72 -3.34 -21.13 -6.27
N HIS A 73 -3.07 -19.84 -6.19
CA HIS A 73 -2.75 -18.96 -7.31
C HIS A 73 -1.36 -18.36 -7.16
N ILE A 74 -0.60 -18.34 -8.26
CA ILE A 74 0.69 -17.62 -8.29
C ILE A 74 0.42 -16.13 -8.41
N VAL A 75 0.93 -15.36 -7.45
CA VAL A 75 0.92 -13.89 -7.45
C VAL A 75 2.13 -13.35 -8.22
N GLY A 76 3.30 -13.95 -8.04
CA GLY A 76 4.52 -13.62 -8.75
C GLY A 76 5.78 -14.07 -8.04
N GLY A 77 6.93 -13.83 -8.67
CA GLY A 77 8.24 -14.01 -8.03
C GLY A 77 8.63 -12.81 -7.17
N TYR A 78 9.51 -13.02 -6.20
CA TYR A 78 10.15 -11.95 -5.43
C TYR A 78 11.62 -12.27 -5.19
N ARG A 79 12.43 -11.24 -4.94
CA ARG A 79 13.85 -11.36 -4.58
C ARG A 79 14.14 -10.62 -3.29
N LEU A 80 14.78 -11.29 -2.34
CA LEU A 80 15.32 -10.70 -1.13
C LEU A 80 16.86 -10.90 -1.11
N TYR A 81 17.33 -12.06 -0.69
CA TYR A 81 18.70 -12.59 -0.87
C TYR A 81 18.69 -13.66 -1.97
N ASP A 82 17.67 -14.50 -1.95
CA ASP A 82 17.35 -15.51 -2.94
C ASP A 82 15.99 -15.20 -3.56
N ASP A 83 15.69 -15.85 -4.68
CA ASP A 83 14.40 -15.73 -5.35
C ASP A 83 13.37 -16.65 -4.67
N GLY A 84 12.15 -16.16 -4.49
CA GLY A 84 11.02 -16.90 -3.96
C GLY A 84 9.77 -16.74 -4.79
N LEU A 85 8.87 -17.71 -4.69
CA LEU A 85 7.53 -17.67 -5.25
C LEU A 85 6.55 -17.13 -4.21
N LEU A 86 5.74 -16.16 -4.57
CA LEU A 86 4.62 -15.67 -3.77
C LEU A 86 3.31 -16.20 -4.33
N CYS A 87 2.54 -16.87 -3.47
CA CYS A 87 1.23 -17.41 -3.80
C CYS A 87 0.13 -16.78 -2.93
N PHE A 88 -1.08 -16.82 -3.42
CA PHE A 88 -2.31 -16.65 -2.65
C PHE A 88 -3.07 -17.98 -2.63
N ALA A 89 -3.64 -18.36 -1.50
CA ALA A 89 -4.48 -19.53 -1.36
C ALA A 89 -5.82 -19.20 -0.71
N GLU A 90 -6.92 -19.58 -1.37
CA GLU A 90 -8.24 -19.68 -0.72
C GLU A 90 -8.38 -21.11 -0.21
N VAL A 91 -8.42 -21.27 1.10
CA VAL A 91 -8.51 -22.58 1.76
C VAL A 91 -9.97 -22.97 1.89
N ASN A 92 -10.32 -24.15 1.37
CA ASN A 92 -11.67 -24.71 1.40
C ASN A 92 -11.87 -25.68 2.57
N ALA A 93 -10.79 -26.35 3.00
CA ALA A 93 -10.81 -27.27 4.14
C ALA A 93 -9.56 -27.11 4.99
N LEU A 94 -9.78 -26.88 6.29
CA LEU A 94 -8.75 -26.71 7.30
C LEU A 94 -8.92 -27.75 8.39
N GLU A 95 -7.91 -28.58 8.58
CA GLU A 95 -7.86 -29.60 9.63
C GLU A 95 -6.84 -29.20 10.71
N SER A 96 -6.58 -30.09 11.66
CA SER A 96 -5.53 -29.86 12.65
C SER A 96 -4.14 -29.87 12.00
N ILE A 97 -3.26 -29.00 12.49
CA ILE A 97 -1.85 -29.01 12.09
C ILE A 97 -1.26 -30.42 12.29
N PRO A 98 -0.47 -30.95 11.34
CA PRO A 98 0.19 -32.25 11.48
C PRO A 98 0.99 -32.35 12.79
N ALA A 99 0.95 -33.50 13.45
CA ALA A 99 1.54 -33.68 14.78
C ALA A 99 3.07 -33.52 14.80
N ASP A 100 3.73 -33.75 13.68
CA ASP A 100 5.17 -33.60 13.45
C ASP A 100 5.57 -32.23 12.89
N SER A 101 4.60 -31.33 12.62
CA SER A 101 4.87 -29.98 12.18
C SER A 101 5.73 -29.20 13.17
N GLU A 102 6.53 -28.28 12.66
CA GLU A 102 7.29 -27.31 13.47
C GLU A 102 6.42 -26.17 14.02
N ILE A 103 5.17 -26.06 13.57
CA ILE A 103 4.22 -25.01 13.96
C ILE A 103 3.55 -25.35 15.29
N ALA A 104 3.49 -24.37 16.18
CA ALA A 104 2.80 -24.48 17.48
C ALA A 104 1.30 -24.23 17.35
N GLU A 105 0.93 -23.21 16.56
CA GLU A 105 -0.46 -22.81 16.35
C GLU A 105 -0.61 -21.95 15.10
N ILE A 106 -1.84 -21.82 14.62
CA ILE A 106 -2.25 -20.84 13.62
C ILE A 106 -3.19 -19.82 14.24
N CYS A 107 -3.23 -18.60 13.69
CA CYS A 107 -4.31 -17.65 13.94
C CYS A 107 -5.09 -17.34 12.66
N LEU A 108 -6.37 -17.05 12.84
CA LEU A 108 -7.26 -16.54 11.79
C LEU A 108 -7.52 -15.05 12.08
N CYS A 109 -6.89 -14.18 11.30
CA CYS A 109 -6.86 -12.74 11.54
C CYS A 109 -7.59 -11.99 10.44
N GLU A 110 -8.33 -10.93 10.80
CA GLU A 110 -8.96 -10.00 9.84
C GLU A 110 -7.90 -9.19 9.07
N THR A 111 -6.79 -8.87 9.74
CA THR A 111 -5.69 -8.07 9.21
C THR A 111 -4.36 -8.75 9.54
N ILE A 112 -3.28 -8.28 8.91
CA ILE A 112 -1.92 -8.73 9.21
C ILE A 112 -1.56 -8.41 10.68
N PRO A 113 -0.98 -9.37 11.45
CA PRO A 113 -0.52 -9.11 12.81
C PRO A 113 0.61 -8.08 12.88
N ASP A 114 0.69 -7.34 13.99
CA ASP A 114 1.75 -6.35 14.21
C ASP A 114 3.11 -6.99 14.52
N ASP A 115 3.10 -8.17 15.17
CA ASP A 115 4.29 -8.89 15.66
C ASP A 115 4.79 -9.97 14.68
N LEU A 116 5.13 -9.56 13.47
CA LEU A 116 5.63 -10.44 12.44
C LEU A 116 7.12 -10.76 12.60
N THR A 117 7.49 -12.03 12.42
CA THR A 117 8.89 -12.51 12.46
C THR A 117 9.79 -11.77 11.46
N TYR A 118 9.32 -11.60 10.23
CA TYR A 118 10.08 -10.95 9.16
C TYR A 118 9.56 -9.53 8.85
N GLY A 119 8.81 -8.91 9.76
CA GLY A 119 8.41 -7.51 9.75
C GLY A 119 8.07 -6.94 8.36
N ILE A 120 8.91 -6.01 7.87
CA ILE A 120 8.71 -5.31 6.58
C ILE A 120 8.63 -6.28 5.38
N VAL A 121 9.29 -7.43 5.42
CA VAL A 121 9.25 -8.42 4.33
C VAL A 121 7.84 -8.96 4.18
N HIS A 122 7.26 -9.50 5.26
CA HIS A 122 5.89 -10.03 5.25
C HIS A 122 4.85 -8.96 4.94
N GLN A 123 5.02 -7.73 5.46
CA GLN A 123 4.14 -6.62 5.13
C GLN A 123 4.11 -6.34 3.62
N LYS A 124 5.28 -6.35 2.96
CA LYS A 124 5.37 -6.13 1.51
C LYS A 124 4.80 -7.30 0.70
N LEU A 125 5.13 -8.54 1.07
CA LEU A 125 4.56 -9.72 0.41
C LEU A 125 3.02 -9.69 0.51
N PHE A 126 2.50 -9.41 1.68
CA PHE A 126 1.06 -9.31 1.91
C PHE A 126 0.42 -8.17 1.11
N HIS A 127 1.07 -7.01 1.03
CA HIS A 127 0.62 -5.90 0.19
C HIS A 127 0.51 -6.28 -1.29
N TRP A 128 1.47 -7.04 -1.84
CA TRP A 128 1.42 -7.52 -3.22
C TRP A 128 0.28 -8.51 -3.45
N VAL A 129 0.00 -9.38 -2.49
CA VAL A 129 -1.16 -10.30 -2.54
C VAL A 129 -2.47 -9.51 -2.55
N GLN A 130 -2.61 -8.49 -1.70
CA GLN A 130 -3.80 -7.63 -1.69
C GLN A 130 -3.99 -6.90 -3.02
N GLY A 131 -2.91 -6.37 -3.61
CA GLY A 131 -2.92 -5.77 -4.93
C GLY A 131 -3.38 -6.74 -6.02
N TRP A 132 -2.86 -7.98 -5.98
CA TRP A 132 -3.27 -9.05 -6.90
C TRP A 132 -4.76 -9.41 -6.74
N LEU A 133 -5.27 -9.54 -5.51
CA LEU A 133 -6.69 -9.80 -5.23
C LEU A 133 -7.59 -8.67 -5.75
N ASN A 134 -7.21 -7.42 -5.54
CA ASN A 134 -7.92 -6.26 -6.07
C ASN A 134 -7.96 -6.28 -7.61
N PHE A 135 -6.86 -6.68 -8.25
CA PHE A 135 -6.80 -6.90 -9.69
C PHE A 135 -7.79 -7.99 -10.16
N GLN A 136 -7.79 -9.16 -9.52
CA GLN A 136 -8.68 -10.28 -9.88
C GLN A 136 -10.16 -9.93 -9.70
N SER A 137 -10.51 -9.22 -8.64
CA SER A 137 -11.88 -8.78 -8.37
C SER A 137 -12.36 -7.65 -9.30
N GLY A 138 -11.47 -7.05 -10.08
CA GLY A 138 -11.78 -5.86 -10.89
C GLY A 138 -12.04 -4.60 -10.06
N ALA A 139 -11.84 -4.64 -8.74
CA ALA A 139 -12.19 -3.57 -7.80
C ALA A 139 -11.12 -2.47 -7.67
N GLY A 140 -9.93 -2.61 -8.26
CA GLY A 140 -8.87 -1.61 -8.16
C GLY A 140 -9.13 -0.38 -9.03
N GLU A 141 -8.75 0.80 -8.52
CA GLU A 141 -8.72 2.04 -9.30
C GLU A 141 -7.86 1.89 -10.56
N LEU A 142 -8.31 2.47 -11.64
CA LEU A 142 -7.51 2.58 -12.87
C LEU A 142 -6.85 3.95 -12.91
N TRP A 143 -5.57 3.99 -13.27
CA TRP A 143 -4.77 5.19 -13.47
C TRP A 143 -4.34 5.30 -14.94
N ASP A 144 -4.26 6.51 -15.48
CA ASP A 144 -3.59 6.75 -16.74
C ASP A 144 -2.08 6.62 -16.57
N ILE A 145 -1.42 6.01 -17.56
CA ILE A 145 0.03 5.90 -17.59
C ILE A 145 0.62 7.06 -18.38
N TYR A 146 1.63 7.68 -17.80
CA TYR A 146 2.43 8.75 -18.37
C TYR A 146 3.86 8.25 -18.66
N ASP A 147 4.49 8.83 -19.66
CA ASP A 147 5.92 8.67 -19.91
C ASP A 147 6.77 9.64 -19.06
N GLU A 148 8.08 9.57 -19.22
CA GLU A 148 9.04 10.45 -18.53
C GLU A 148 8.85 11.94 -18.83
N ASN A 149 8.20 12.30 -19.94
CA ASN A 149 7.90 13.68 -20.34
C ASN A 149 6.49 14.12 -19.90
N ARG A 150 5.81 13.29 -19.06
CA ARG A 150 4.44 13.53 -18.58
C ARG A 150 3.41 13.53 -19.71
N VAL A 151 3.64 12.76 -20.77
CA VAL A 151 2.66 12.56 -21.84
C VAL A 151 1.88 11.28 -21.56
N LYS A 152 0.54 11.36 -21.60
CA LYS A 152 -0.32 10.16 -21.47
C LYS A 152 0.00 9.18 -22.60
N THR A 153 0.30 7.93 -22.25
CA THR A 153 0.65 6.86 -23.20
C THR A 153 -0.57 6.22 -23.87
N GLY A 154 -1.77 6.54 -23.41
CA GLY A 154 -3.01 5.87 -23.82
C GLY A 154 -3.23 4.52 -23.14
N ARG A 155 -2.30 4.07 -22.31
CA ARG A 155 -2.44 2.87 -21.47
C ARG A 155 -3.02 3.24 -20.10
N THR A 156 -3.68 2.27 -19.48
CA THR A 156 -4.10 2.38 -18.08
C THR A 156 -3.40 1.32 -17.25
N HIS A 157 -3.27 1.60 -15.97
CA HIS A 157 -2.70 0.73 -14.96
C HIS A 157 -3.69 0.58 -13.79
N ARG A 158 -3.76 -0.60 -13.20
CA ARG A 158 -4.62 -0.83 -12.04
C ARG A 158 -3.82 -0.67 -10.75
N ARG A 159 -4.37 0.06 -9.79
CA ARG A 159 -3.76 0.24 -8.46
C ARG A 159 -3.45 -1.13 -7.82
N GLY A 160 -2.23 -1.28 -7.34
CA GLY A 160 -1.74 -2.52 -6.74
C GLY A 160 -0.95 -3.43 -7.68
N ASP A 161 -1.04 -3.22 -9.00
CA ASP A 161 -0.17 -3.89 -9.96
C ASP A 161 1.24 -3.30 -9.95
N TYR A 162 2.20 -4.05 -10.52
CA TYR A 162 3.54 -3.54 -10.75
C TYR A 162 3.54 -2.55 -11.94
N LEU A 163 4.01 -1.34 -11.70
CA LEU A 163 4.21 -0.36 -12.76
C LEU A 163 5.56 -0.63 -13.47
N THR A 164 5.54 -0.72 -14.79
CA THR A 164 6.75 -0.99 -15.57
C THR A 164 7.75 0.17 -15.42
N GLN A 165 9.03 -0.12 -15.35
CA GLN A 165 10.07 0.91 -15.28
C GLN A 165 9.95 1.90 -16.47
N GLY A 166 9.92 3.19 -16.16
CA GLY A 166 9.71 4.25 -17.15
C GLY A 166 8.25 4.62 -17.37
N ASP A 167 7.32 3.92 -16.72
CA ASP A 167 5.92 4.28 -16.65
C ASP A 167 5.65 5.03 -15.34
N TYR A 168 4.80 6.04 -15.40
CA TYR A 168 4.45 6.88 -14.25
C TYR A 168 2.94 7.04 -14.16
N HIS A 169 2.41 7.13 -12.93
CA HIS A 169 1.04 7.58 -12.69
C HIS A 169 1.03 9.00 -12.08
N LEU A 170 -0.09 9.68 -12.17
CA LEU A 170 -0.23 11.03 -11.64
C LEU A 170 -0.75 10.97 -10.20
N VAL A 171 -0.08 11.70 -9.30
CA VAL A 171 -0.46 11.90 -7.90
C VAL A 171 -0.70 13.37 -7.67
N VAL A 172 -1.60 13.72 -6.79
CA VAL A 172 -1.84 15.09 -6.35
C VAL A 172 -1.65 15.21 -4.84
N HIS A 173 -0.92 16.21 -4.40
CA HIS A 173 -0.90 16.65 -3.01
C HIS A 173 -1.57 18.02 -2.95
N VAL A 174 -2.56 18.18 -2.07
CA VAL A 174 -3.41 19.38 -2.04
C VAL A 174 -3.29 20.07 -0.69
N TRP A 175 -2.63 21.20 -0.69
CA TRP A 175 -2.49 22.08 0.47
C TRP A 175 -3.57 23.14 0.46
N LEU A 176 -4.37 23.17 1.51
CA LEU A 176 -5.46 24.15 1.68
C LEU A 176 -5.00 25.22 2.68
N LEU A 177 -4.91 26.47 2.21
CA LEU A 177 -4.46 27.61 3.00
C LEU A 177 -5.63 28.59 3.19
N ASN A 178 -5.99 28.87 4.44
CA ASN A 178 -7.00 29.87 4.76
C ASN A 178 -6.43 31.30 4.79
N ARG A 179 -7.28 32.30 4.88
CA ARG A 179 -6.86 33.73 4.95
C ARG A 179 -6.05 34.09 6.20
N SER A 180 -6.12 33.27 7.23
CA SER A 180 -5.31 33.45 8.46
C SER A 180 -3.91 32.85 8.32
N GLY A 181 -3.53 32.31 7.15
CA GLY A 181 -2.24 31.70 6.91
C GLY A 181 -2.07 30.32 7.56
N GLN A 182 -3.18 29.60 7.78
CA GLN A 182 -3.17 28.27 8.37
C GLN A 182 -3.54 27.23 7.31
N PHE A 183 -2.84 26.09 7.35
CA PHE A 183 -3.12 24.93 6.53
C PHE A 183 -4.15 24.00 7.18
N LEU A 184 -5.01 23.39 6.37
CA LEU A 184 -5.77 22.22 6.79
C LEU A 184 -4.86 21.01 6.73
N LEU A 185 -4.76 20.27 7.82
CA LEU A 185 -4.12 18.96 7.89
C LEU A 185 -5.14 17.91 8.31
N THR A 186 -5.06 16.74 7.69
CA THR A 186 -5.78 15.54 8.09
C THR A 186 -4.83 14.57 8.77
N LYS A 187 -5.33 13.76 9.67
CA LYS A 187 -4.55 12.73 10.36
C LYS A 187 -4.85 11.36 9.80
N ARG A 188 -3.82 10.67 9.37
CA ARG A 188 -3.94 9.34 8.79
C ARG A 188 -4.50 8.33 9.78
N SER A 189 -5.39 7.47 9.31
CA SER A 189 -5.90 6.36 10.09
C SER A 189 -4.78 5.40 10.54
N PRO A 190 -4.91 4.73 11.70
CA PRO A 190 -3.91 3.76 12.18
C PRO A 190 -3.59 2.62 11.20
N ASN A 191 -4.50 2.31 10.28
CA ASN A 191 -4.37 1.20 9.33
C ASN A 191 -3.71 1.59 7.98
N LYS A 192 -3.28 2.86 7.84
CA LYS A 192 -2.61 3.36 6.63
C LYS A 192 -1.08 3.39 6.79
N GLY A 193 -0.36 3.48 5.68
CA GLY A 193 1.06 3.85 5.70
C GLY A 193 1.25 5.17 6.43
N PHE A 194 2.33 5.36 7.18
CA PHE A 194 2.54 6.49 8.08
C PHE A 194 1.38 6.68 9.09
N PRO A 195 1.07 5.66 9.90
CA PRO A 195 -0.10 5.67 10.78
C PRO A 195 -0.05 6.83 11.79
N ASN A 196 -1.20 7.45 12.03
CA ASN A 196 -1.36 8.56 12.98
C ASN A 196 -0.52 9.82 12.69
N MET A 197 0.11 9.94 11.52
CA MET A 197 0.81 11.15 11.11
C MET A 197 -0.14 12.16 10.46
N TRP A 198 0.20 13.42 10.55
CA TRP A 198 -0.50 14.50 9.87
C TRP A 198 -0.04 14.64 8.42
N GLU A 199 -0.93 15.01 7.54
CA GLU A 199 -0.65 15.19 6.11
C GLU A 199 -1.55 16.26 5.49
N CYS A 200 -1.18 16.73 4.29
CA CYS A 200 -2.12 17.37 3.39
C CYS A 200 -3.02 16.30 2.73
N THR A 201 -4.18 16.69 2.23
CA THR A 201 -5.03 15.81 1.42
C THR A 201 -4.34 15.45 0.11
N GLY A 202 -4.57 14.23 -0.40
CA GLY A 202 -4.03 13.84 -1.69
C GLY A 202 -4.21 12.38 -2.03
N GLY A 203 -3.98 12.06 -3.30
CA GLY A 203 -4.10 10.70 -3.82
C GLY A 203 -3.75 10.58 -5.29
N SER A 204 -4.06 9.45 -5.88
CA SER A 204 -3.77 9.18 -7.29
C SER A 204 -4.89 9.65 -8.21
N ALA A 205 -4.53 10.28 -9.33
CA ALA A 205 -5.48 10.61 -10.37
C ALA A 205 -6.05 9.34 -11.00
N LEU A 206 -7.36 9.25 -11.11
CA LEU A 206 -8.03 8.15 -11.80
C LEU A 206 -7.85 8.27 -13.32
N ALA A 207 -8.03 7.16 -14.02
CA ALA A 207 -8.01 7.16 -15.48
C ALA A 207 -9.09 8.11 -16.04
N GLY A 208 -8.64 9.05 -16.87
CA GLY A 208 -9.48 10.12 -17.41
C GLY A 208 -9.40 11.44 -16.65
N ASP A 209 -8.98 11.44 -15.38
CA ASP A 209 -8.78 12.67 -14.63
C ASP A 209 -7.60 13.49 -15.23
N ASP A 210 -7.71 14.80 -15.16
CA ASP A 210 -6.56 15.68 -15.14
C ASP A 210 -6.15 15.99 -13.69
N SER A 211 -5.04 16.69 -13.52
CA SER A 211 -4.48 17.01 -12.20
C SER A 211 -5.44 17.83 -11.32
N LEU A 212 -6.16 18.77 -11.93
CA LEU A 212 -7.12 19.62 -11.19
C LEU A 212 -8.35 18.81 -10.77
N THR A 213 -8.87 18.00 -11.67
CA THR A 213 -10.01 17.10 -11.39
C THR A 213 -9.67 16.16 -10.23
N ALA A 214 -8.49 15.53 -10.27
CA ALA A 214 -8.02 14.66 -9.20
C ALA A 214 -7.90 15.43 -7.87
N ALA A 215 -7.29 16.63 -7.86
CA ALA A 215 -7.13 17.44 -6.66
C ALA A 215 -8.48 17.80 -6.00
N VAL A 216 -9.46 18.21 -6.79
CA VAL A 216 -10.79 18.58 -6.28
C VAL A 216 -11.54 17.33 -5.78
N ARG A 217 -11.42 16.20 -6.48
CA ARG A 217 -12.04 14.93 -6.10
C ARG A 217 -11.49 14.42 -4.76
N GLU A 218 -10.16 14.34 -4.62
CA GLU A 218 -9.50 13.84 -3.41
C GLU A 218 -9.90 14.67 -2.17
N VAL A 219 -9.88 16.00 -2.26
CA VAL A 219 -10.31 16.84 -1.14
C VAL A 219 -11.77 16.59 -0.77
N ARG A 220 -12.64 16.44 -1.78
CA ARG A 220 -14.05 16.16 -1.52
C ARG A 220 -14.27 14.79 -0.89
N GLU A 221 -13.54 13.76 -1.33
CA GLU A 221 -13.64 12.39 -0.82
C GLU A 221 -13.12 12.30 0.61
N GLU A 222 -11.93 12.83 0.89
CA GLU A 222 -11.29 12.71 2.21
C GLU A 222 -11.85 13.66 3.27
N THR A 223 -12.37 14.83 2.86
CA THR A 223 -12.77 15.88 3.80
C THR A 223 -14.20 16.37 3.65
N GLY A 224 -14.90 15.97 2.60
CA GLY A 224 -16.23 16.51 2.27
C GLY A 224 -16.24 17.95 1.76
N LEU A 225 -15.10 18.66 1.76
CA LEU A 225 -15.02 20.05 1.35
C LEU A 225 -15.13 20.20 -0.17
N THR A 226 -15.77 21.27 -0.60
CA THR A 226 -15.86 21.63 -2.02
C THR A 226 -14.89 22.79 -2.30
N LEU A 227 -13.96 22.55 -3.22
CA LEU A 227 -13.00 23.57 -3.66
C LEU A 227 -13.54 24.36 -4.85
N ASP A 228 -13.22 25.67 -4.89
CA ASP A 228 -13.32 26.48 -6.10
C ASP A 228 -12.09 26.24 -6.98
N PRO A 229 -12.21 25.59 -8.15
CA PRO A 229 -11.07 25.26 -9.01
C PRO A 229 -10.23 26.50 -9.41
N LYS A 230 -10.82 27.70 -9.40
CA LYS A 230 -10.14 28.95 -9.75
C LYS A 230 -9.23 29.49 -8.66
N ARG A 231 -9.27 28.90 -7.47
CA ARG A 231 -8.46 29.30 -6.31
C ARG A 231 -7.25 28.41 -6.08
N GLY A 232 -7.06 27.41 -6.94
CA GLY A 232 -5.94 26.48 -6.89
C GLY A 232 -4.91 26.79 -7.96
N GLU A 233 -3.65 26.58 -7.62
CA GLU A 233 -2.52 26.62 -8.52
C GLU A 233 -1.57 25.47 -8.22
N VAL A 234 -0.92 24.91 -9.25
CA VAL A 234 0.19 23.98 -9.07
C VAL A 234 1.44 24.78 -8.74
N VAL A 235 1.91 24.66 -7.53
CA VAL A 235 3.12 25.38 -7.06
C VAL A 235 4.40 24.60 -7.33
N LEU A 236 4.32 23.29 -7.38
CA LEU A 236 5.45 22.38 -7.64
C LEU A 236 4.98 21.17 -8.41
N THR A 237 5.86 20.64 -9.26
CA THR A 237 5.73 19.30 -9.85
C THR A 237 7.06 18.57 -9.67
N TYR A 238 7.02 17.35 -9.16
CA TYR A 238 8.22 16.54 -9.07
C TYR A 238 7.94 15.10 -9.53
N ARG A 239 9.00 14.38 -9.87
CA ARG A 239 8.93 13.01 -10.33
C ARG A 239 9.60 12.09 -9.32
N GLY A 240 8.88 11.09 -8.87
CA GLY A 240 9.38 9.97 -8.09
C GLY A 240 9.87 8.83 -8.96
N THR A 241 9.93 7.63 -8.40
CA THR A 241 10.39 6.42 -9.10
C THR A 241 9.39 5.96 -10.16
N ASP A 242 8.10 6.02 -9.85
CA ASP A 242 6.98 5.49 -10.63
C ASP A 242 5.74 6.42 -10.62
N TYR A 243 5.92 7.63 -10.13
CA TYR A 243 4.84 8.63 -10.06
C TYR A 243 5.34 10.04 -10.42
N ILE A 244 4.41 10.86 -10.86
CA ILE A 244 4.58 12.32 -11.02
C ILE A 244 3.62 12.97 -10.06
N THR A 245 4.10 13.83 -9.17
CA THR A 245 3.26 14.54 -8.20
C THR A 245 3.10 16.00 -8.56
N ASP A 246 1.86 16.46 -8.66
CA ASP A 246 1.53 17.88 -8.64
C ASP A 246 1.17 18.31 -7.24
N VAL A 247 1.87 19.29 -6.74
CA VAL A 247 1.59 19.94 -5.46
C VAL A 247 0.72 21.16 -5.70
N TRP A 248 -0.55 21.04 -5.32
CA TRP A 248 -1.55 22.09 -5.42
C TRP A 248 -1.60 22.93 -4.16
N LEU A 249 -1.71 24.24 -4.32
CA LEU A 249 -2.04 25.19 -3.25
C LEU A 249 -3.39 25.84 -3.56
N PHE A 250 -4.40 25.58 -2.73
CA PHE A 250 -5.69 26.26 -2.78
C PHE A 250 -5.79 27.28 -1.67
N ARG A 251 -6.12 28.52 -2.04
CA ARG A 251 -6.33 29.64 -1.09
C ARG A 251 -7.82 29.85 -0.87
N GLN A 252 -8.39 29.14 0.11
CA GLN A 252 -9.81 29.13 0.39
C GLN A 252 -10.09 29.00 1.88
N ASP A 253 -11.08 29.76 2.39
CA ASP A 253 -11.55 29.60 3.76
C ASP A 253 -12.50 28.39 3.86
N PHE A 254 -12.45 27.69 4.95
CA PHE A 254 -13.33 26.60 5.32
C PHE A 254 -13.43 26.53 6.86
N ASN A 255 -14.47 25.86 7.38
CA ASN A 255 -14.59 25.60 8.82
C ASN A 255 -14.29 24.13 9.10
N LEU A 256 -13.59 23.84 10.21
CA LEU A 256 -13.37 22.45 10.62
C LEU A 256 -14.67 21.69 10.88
N SER A 257 -15.74 22.43 11.28
CA SER A 257 -17.08 21.85 11.46
C SER A 257 -17.72 21.32 10.17
N ASP A 258 -17.25 21.79 8.99
CA ASP A 258 -17.76 21.38 7.69
C ASP A 258 -17.03 20.16 7.15
N VAL A 259 -15.92 19.76 7.80
CA VAL A 259 -15.12 18.60 7.41
C VAL A 259 -15.82 17.32 7.81
N GLN A 260 -15.94 16.41 6.85
CA GLN A 260 -16.47 15.06 7.02
C GLN A 260 -15.33 14.09 6.69
N LEU A 261 -14.72 13.53 7.74
CA LEU A 261 -13.61 12.61 7.58
C LEU A 261 -14.07 11.28 6.98
N LEU A 262 -13.31 10.76 6.02
CA LEU A 262 -13.57 9.45 5.43
C LEU A 262 -13.12 8.35 6.40
N GLU A 263 -14.07 7.54 6.84
CA GLU A 263 -13.80 6.42 7.75
C GLU A 263 -12.77 5.45 7.14
N GLY A 264 -11.80 5.04 7.94
CA GLY A 264 -10.71 4.16 7.49
C GLY A 264 -9.54 4.89 6.80
N GLU A 265 -9.72 6.12 6.31
CA GLU A 265 -8.69 6.91 5.64
C GLU A 265 -8.11 7.97 6.58
N THR A 266 -8.97 8.76 7.20
CA THR A 266 -8.61 9.87 8.08
C THR A 266 -9.31 9.76 9.43
N CYS A 267 -8.61 10.09 10.53
CA CYS A 267 -9.17 9.97 11.88
C CYS A 267 -9.24 11.30 12.65
N ASP A 268 -8.64 12.37 12.14
CA ASP A 268 -8.65 13.69 12.78
C ASP A 268 -8.37 14.80 11.76
N VAL A 269 -8.66 16.05 12.12
CA VAL A 269 -8.42 17.24 11.30
C VAL A 269 -8.04 18.44 12.15
N MET A 270 -7.13 19.26 11.68
CA MET A 270 -6.75 20.49 12.37
C MET A 270 -6.35 21.63 11.41
N TYR A 271 -6.35 22.86 11.93
CA TYR A 271 -5.57 23.95 11.35
C TYR A 271 -4.15 23.94 11.90
N ALA A 272 -3.17 24.21 11.05
CA ALA A 272 -1.78 24.39 11.44
C ALA A 272 -1.20 25.65 10.80
N SER A 273 -0.61 26.53 11.60
CA SER A 273 0.26 27.60 11.13
C SER A 273 1.55 27.00 10.54
N VAL A 274 2.34 27.83 9.85
CA VAL A 274 3.66 27.39 9.34
C VAL A 274 4.57 26.92 10.49
N GLU A 275 4.52 27.60 11.64
CA GLU A 275 5.31 27.23 12.82
C GLU A 275 4.89 25.86 13.38
N GLU A 276 3.58 25.61 13.51
CA GLU A 276 3.05 24.33 13.95
C GLU A 276 3.36 23.21 12.96
N LEU A 277 3.27 23.48 11.65
CA LEU A 277 3.63 22.51 10.60
C LEU A 277 5.11 22.11 10.70
N LEU A 278 6.02 23.09 10.92
CA LEU A 278 7.44 22.84 11.11
C LEU A 278 7.72 22.09 12.42
N GLN A 279 6.95 22.35 13.48
CA GLN A 279 7.05 21.63 14.73
C GLN A 279 6.62 20.15 14.53
N LEU A 280 5.48 19.91 13.87
CA LEU A 280 5.04 18.53 13.53
C LEU A 280 6.09 17.77 12.72
N ARG A 281 6.76 18.44 11.77
CA ARG A 281 7.88 17.85 11.02
C ARG A 281 9.04 17.48 11.94
N SER A 282 9.41 18.39 12.83
CA SER A 282 10.51 18.17 13.79
C SER A 282 10.23 17.02 14.76
N ASP A 283 8.97 16.88 15.17
CA ASP A 283 8.52 15.83 16.10
C ASP A 283 8.29 14.47 15.41
N GLY A 284 8.46 14.39 14.07
CA GLY A 284 8.21 13.19 13.30
C GLY A 284 6.72 12.82 13.21
N LEU A 285 5.83 13.79 13.39
CA LEU A 285 4.38 13.64 13.35
C LEU A 285 3.75 14.11 12.04
N LEU A 286 4.55 14.66 11.11
CA LEU A 286 4.14 15.02 9.75
C LEU A 286 4.68 14.01 8.76
N VAL A 287 3.87 13.59 7.80
CA VAL A 287 4.33 12.77 6.67
C VAL A 287 5.54 13.45 6.01
N PRO A 288 6.62 12.72 5.68
CA PRO A 288 7.87 13.33 5.18
C PRO A 288 7.72 13.81 3.73
N PHE A 289 7.27 15.05 3.55
CA PHE A 289 7.22 15.72 2.24
C PHE A 289 8.59 16.33 1.92
N SER A 290 9.31 15.75 0.95
CA SER A 290 10.65 16.19 0.55
C SER A 290 10.67 17.64 -0.01
N TYR A 291 9.54 18.11 -0.52
CA TYR A 291 9.36 19.43 -1.13
C TYR A 291 8.83 20.50 -0.16
N LEU A 292 8.64 20.19 1.13
CA LEU A 292 7.97 21.09 2.06
C LEU A 292 8.62 22.50 2.14
N ASP A 293 9.96 22.54 2.15
CA ASP A 293 10.68 23.82 2.23
C ASP A 293 10.47 24.68 0.96
N GLU A 294 10.38 24.04 -0.22
CA GLU A 294 10.08 24.72 -1.48
C GLU A 294 8.62 25.25 -1.50
N LEU A 295 7.68 24.44 -1.01
CA LEU A 295 6.29 24.88 -0.84
C LEU A 295 6.20 26.12 0.05
N LEU A 296 6.83 26.08 1.24
CA LEU A 296 6.79 27.20 2.18
C LEU A 296 7.47 28.46 1.63
N ALA A 297 8.49 28.32 0.78
CA ALA A 297 9.13 29.43 0.10
C ALA A 297 8.26 30.06 -1.02
N SER A 298 7.22 29.37 -1.47
CA SER A 298 6.28 29.83 -2.52
C SER A 298 5.06 30.58 -1.98
N LEU A 299 4.89 30.69 -0.65
CA LEU A 299 3.76 31.37 0.00
C LEU A 299 3.88 32.91 -0.08
#